data_26d14afffb421efe646fc5715a1ce2ec
#
_entry.id   26d14afffb421efe646fc5715a1ce2ec
#
_cell.length_a   1.000
_cell.length_b   1.000
_cell.length_c   1.000
_cell.angle_alpha   90.00
_cell.angle_beta   90.00
_cell.angle_gamma   90.00
#
_symmetry.space_group_name_H-M   'P 1'
#
loop_
_entity.id
_entity.type
_entity.pdbx_description
1 polymer ?
#
loop_
_entity_poly.entity_id
_entity_poly.type
_entity_poly.pdbx_seq_one_letter_code
_entity_poly.pdbx_strand_id
1 'polypeptide(L)'
;LTQKSLPNAISVGGRDFSVNTDFRIWMRFAMEYREWSLSDDKTPLDIRYLFKNSIPVFTDINEYIGILQFAFPQNVVPHSDSSSGDDVLFYQYDGDYIYSAFMQAYGIDLLETDLHWHKFLALMNGLPDCTRLSAIMGYRSYTGERNKDESTIYRNLKEAWMPPYEETEEEKKAEE
;
A
#
# COMPACT_ATOMS: atom_id res chain seq x y z
N LEU A 1 6.06 -6.48 -19.38
CA LEU A 1 6.41 -7.74 -20.11
C LEU A 1 7.65 -7.60 -21.01
N THR A 2 8.17 -6.40 -21.18
CA THR A 2 9.39 -6.15 -21.98
C THR A 2 10.68 -6.50 -21.21
N GLN A 3 10.64 -6.66 -19.89
CA GLN A 3 11.76 -7.09 -19.06
C GLN A 3 11.66 -8.59 -18.75
N LYS A 4 12.79 -9.30 -18.89
CA LYS A 4 12.88 -10.73 -18.57
C LYS A 4 12.81 -11.04 -17.08
N SER A 5 13.11 -10.08 -16.22
CA SER A 5 13.13 -10.24 -14.76
C SER A 5 12.55 -9.01 -14.08
N LEU A 6 11.93 -9.23 -12.93
CA LEU A 6 11.51 -8.16 -12.04
C LEU A 6 12.73 -7.52 -11.35
N PRO A 7 12.65 -6.23 -10.96
CA PRO A 7 13.75 -5.58 -10.27
C PRO A 7 14.03 -6.25 -8.92
N ASN A 8 15.30 -6.46 -8.61
CA ASN A 8 15.77 -7.06 -7.37
C ASN A 8 16.83 -6.20 -6.67
N ALA A 9 17.07 -5.02 -7.18
CA ALA A 9 17.99 -4.05 -6.64
C ALA A 9 17.44 -2.64 -6.81
N ILE A 10 17.92 -1.71 -6.00
CA ILE A 10 17.69 -0.27 -6.11
C ILE A 10 19.02 0.47 -6.21
N SER A 11 19.02 1.59 -6.93
CA SER A 11 20.21 2.43 -7.06
C SER A 11 20.20 3.53 -6.00
N VAL A 12 21.30 3.63 -5.24
CA VAL A 12 21.54 4.66 -4.23
C VAL A 12 22.92 5.26 -4.48
N GLY A 13 23.00 6.55 -4.69
CA GLY A 13 24.27 7.21 -5.00
C GLY A 13 25.00 6.64 -6.24
N GLY A 14 24.24 6.15 -7.22
CA GLY A 14 24.77 5.55 -8.46
C GLY A 14 25.31 4.12 -8.30
N ARG A 15 25.04 3.45 -7.18
CA ARG A 15 25.38 2.04 -6.92
C ARG A 15 24.12 1.22 -6.69
N ASP A 16 24.11 -0.01 -7.20
CA ASP A 16 23.00 -0.92 -7.05
C ASP A 16 23.15 -1.77 -5.78
N PHE A 17 22.09 -1.78 -4.97
CA PHE A 17 21.97 -2.56 -3.74
C PHE A 17 20.85 -3.59 -3.89
N SER A 18 21.19 -4.86 -3.66
CA SER A 18 20.21 -5.95 -3.69
C SER A 18 19.21 -5.82 -2.54
N VAL A 19 17.92 -5.94 -2.87
CA VAL A 19 16.83 -5.84 -1.90
C VAL A 19 16.11 -7.17 -1.70
N ASN A 20 15.50 -7.33 -0.54
CA ASN A 20 14.50 -8.36 -0.33
C ASN A 20 13.30 -8.07 -1.24
N THR A 21 12.84 -9.07 -1.95
CA THR A 21 11.74 -8.89 -2.90
C THR A 21 10.43 -9.50 -2.43
N ASP A 22 10.40 -10.15 -1.26
CA ASP A 22 9.21 -10.72 -0.66
C ASP A 22 8.17 -9.62 -0.37
N PHE A 23 6.92 -9.86 -0.76
CA PHE A 23 5.85 -8.88 -0.62
C PHE A 23 5.57 -8.50 0.83
N ARG A 24 5.78 -9.39 1.79
CA ARG A 24 5.53 -9.13 3.22
C ARG A 24 6.44 -8.05 3.76
N ILE A 25 7.70 -8.04 3.29
CA ILE A 25 8.71 -7.05 3.67
C ILE A 25 8.33 -5.66 3.17
N TRP A 26 7.88 -5.57 1.93
CA TRP A 26 7.48 -4.30 1.32
C TRP A 26 6.10 -3.82 1.77
N MET A 27 5.20 -4.75 2.10
CA MET A 27 3.94 -4.43 2.76
C MET A 27 4.17 -3.80 4.14
N ARG A 28 5.10 -4.38 4.93
CA ARG A 28 5.54 -3.80 6.20
C ARG A 28 6.09 -2.38 5.99
N PHE A 29 6.98 -2.19 5.01
CA PHE A 29 7.51 -0.87 4.69
C PHE A 29 6.41 0.11 4.30
N ALA A 30 5.43 -0.31 3.50
CA ALA A 30 4.32 0.54 3.09
C ALA A 30 3.47 1.01 4.29
N MET A 31 3.23 0.12 5.27
CA MET A 31 2.54 0.47 6.52
C MET A 31 3.36 1.48 7.34
N GLU A 32 4.63 1.17 7.63
CA GLU A 32 5.54 2.04 8.40
C GLU A 32 5.72 3.42 7.73
N TYR A 33 5.85 3.44 6.39
CA TYR A 33 5.97 4.69 5.64
C TYR A 33 4.70 5.53 5.72
N ARG A 34 3.52 4.89 5.65
CA ARG A 34 2.24 5.58 5.80
C ARG A 34 2.11 6.22 7.18
N GLU A 35 2.36 5.47 8.25
CA GLU A 35 2.35 5.99 9.62
C GLU A 35 3.33 7.16 9.78
N TRP A 36 4.56 6.97 9.30
CA TRP A 36 5.56 8.03 9.32
C TRP A 36 5.15 9.28 8.54
N SER A 37 4.48 9.10 7.40
CA SER A 37 4.05 10.24 6.56
C SER A 37 2.97 11.08 7.23
N LEU A 38 2.14 10.48 8.05
CA LEU A 38 1.05 11.12 8.82
C LEU A 38 1.50 11.63 10.18
N SER A 39 2.59 11.11 10.73
CA SER A 39 3.14 11.53 12.03
C SER A 39 3.84 12.88 11.94
N ASP A 40 3.79 13.65 13.02
CA ASP A 40 4.62 14.85 13.20
C ASP A 40 6.08 14.50 13.54
N ASP A 41 6.31 13.33 14.13
CA ASP A 41 7.65 12.79 14.36
C ASP A 41 8.25 12.31 13.03
N LYS A 42 9.29 13.02 12.57
CA LYS A 42 10.03 12.71 11.34
C LYS A 42 11.33 11.97 11.60
N THR A 43 11.42 11.24 12.72
CA THR A 43 12.54 10.32 12.96
C THR A 43 12.68 9.36 11.76
N PRO A 44 13.89 9.20 11.19
CA PRO A 44 14.09 8.34 10.02
C PRO A 44 13.66 6.90 10.29
N LEU A 45 12.95 6.30 9.34
CA LEU A 45 12.55 4.89 9.41
C LEU A 45 13.76 3.96 9.36
N ASP A 46 13.72 2.89 10.13
CA ASP A 46 14.71 1.81 10.01
C ASP A 46 14.39 0.94 8.80
N ILE A 47 15.10 1.18 7.71
CA ILE A 47 14.90 0.51 6.43
C ILE A 47 15.93 -0.60 6.15
N ARG A 48 16.78 -0.96 7.13
CA ARG A 48 17.85 -1.95 6.94
C ARG A 48 17.34 -3.31 6.48
N TYR A 49 16.16 -3.72 6.93
CA TYR A 49 15.54 -5.00 6.57
C TYR A 49 15.14 -5.11 5.10
N LEU A 50 15.08 -3.99 4.37
CA LEU A 50 14.84 -3.99 2.92
C LEU A 50 16.01 -4.55 2.12
N PHE A 51 17.24 -4.50 2.67
CA PHE A 51 18.46 -4.87 1.98
C PHE A 51 18.95 -6.26 2.35
N LYS A 52 19.56 -6.99 1.37
CA LYS A 52 20.05 -8.35 1.58
C LYS A 52 21.48 -8.42 2.13
N ASN A 53 22.43 -7.81 1.44
CA ASN A 53 23.85 -8.05 1.68
C ASN A 53 24.59 -6.83 2.19
N SER A 54 24.23 -5.65 1.74
CA SER A 54 24.86 -4.39 2.13
C SER A 54 23.81 -3.31 2.23
N ILE A 55 23.95 -2.49 3.25
CA ILE A 55 23.04 -1.37 3.51
C ILE A 55 23.69 -0.11 2.95
N PRO A 56 23.01 0.65 2.08
CA PRO A 56 23.53 1.93 1.61
C PRO A 56 23.65 2.93 2.75
N VAL A 57 24.63 3.81 2.64
CA VAL A 57 24.69 5.01 3.47
C VAL A 57 24.00 6.12 2.69
N PHE A 58 22.94 6.65 3.24
CA PHE A 58 22.19 7.76 2.65
C PHE A 58 22.81 9.08 3.08
N THR A 59 23.19 9.89 2.13
CA THR A 59 23.82 11.20 2.35
C THR A 59 22.89 12.35 1.94
N ASP A 60 21.90 12.06 1.10
CA ASP A 60 20.93 13.01 0.58
C ASP A 60 19.52 12.40 0.59
N ILE A 61 18.51 13.24 0.81
CA ILE A 61 17.11 12.82 0.81
C ILE A 61 16.68 12.23 -0.56
N ASN A 62 17.26 12.70 -1.66
CA ASN A 62 16.95 12.21 -2.98
C ASN A 62 17.38 10.75 -3.19
N GLU A 63 18.31 10.24 -2.41
CA GLU A 63 18.76 8.84 -2.49
C GLU A 63 17.67 7.86 -2.02
N TYR A 64 16.67 8.32 -1.23
CA TYR A 64 15.52 7.53 -0.83
C TYR A 64 14.51 7.32 -1.98
N ILE A 65 14.60 8.09 -3.06
CA ILE A 65 13.68 7.99 -4.22
C ILE A 65 13.66 6.57 -4.78
N GLY A 66 14.81 5.88 -4.85
CA GLY A 66 14.90 4.51 -5.33
C GLY A 66 14.07 3.53 -4.50
N ILE A 67 14.02 3.72 -3.18
CA ILE A 67 13.18 2.91 -2.28
C ILE A 67 11.70 3.16 -2.56
N LEU A 68 11.31 4.43 -2.63
CA LEU A 68 9.92 4.81 -2.90
C LEU A 68 9.45 4.34 -4.28
N GLN A 69 10.30 4.42 -5.30
CA GLN A 69 9.99 3.91 -6.64
C GLN A 69 9.84 2.39 -6.67
N PHE A 70 10.61 1.66 -5.87
CA PHE A 70 10.45 0.21 -5.73
C PHE A 70 9.19 -0.15 -4.95
N ALA A 71 8.93 0.55 -3.84
CA ALA A 71 7.76 0.32 -2.99
C ALA A 71 6.44 0.68 -3.72
N PHE A 72 6.44 1.81 -4.42
CA PHE A 72 5.27 2.39 -5.08
C PHE A 72 5.55 2.64 -6.56
N PRO A 73 5.69 1.57 -7.36
CA PRO A 73 5.97 1.71 -8.78
C PRO A 73 4.81 2.48 -9.44
N GLN A 74 5.13 3.56 -10.14
CA GLN A 74 4.15 4.34 -10.88
C GLN A 74 3.65 3.48 -12.04
N ASN A 75 2.46 2.94 -11.90
CA ASN A 75 1.76 2.35 -13.02
C ASN A 75 1.24 3.51 -13.89
N VAL A 76 1.56 3.46 -15.18
CA VAL A 76 1.04 4.39 -16.20
C VAL A 76 -0.41 3.99 -16.51
N VAL A 77 -1.25 3.99 -15.49
CA VAL A 77 -2.70 3.85 -15.65
C VAL A 77 -3.26 5.27 -15.58
N PRO A 78 -4.14 5.67 -16.50
CA PRO A 78 -4.81 6.97 -16.40
C PRO A 78 -5.51 7.07 -15.05
N HIS A 79 -5.02 7.95 -14.20
CA HIS A 79 -5.75 8.32 -13.00
C HIS A 79 -6.80 9.35 -13.41
N SER A 80 -8.05 9.14 -13.05
CA SER A 80 -9.02 10.22 -13.09
C SER A 80 -8.64 11.22 -12.01
N ASP A 81 -8.59 12.52 -12.33
CA ASP A 81 -8.32 13.61 -11.39
C ASP A 81 -9.38 13.70 -10.25
N SER A 82 -10.38 12.83 -10.29
CA SER A 82 -11.47 12.70 -9.32
C SER A 82 -11.20 11.68 -8.21
N SER A 83 -9.97 11.19 -8.03
CA SER A 83 -9.67 10.39 -6.85
C SER A 83 -9.79 11.31 -5.61
N SER A 84 -10.82 11.11 -4.82
CA SER A 84 -10.82 11.58 -3.43
C SER A 84 -9.48 11.14 -2.85
N GLY A 85 -8.75 12.04 -2.19
CA GLY A 85 -7.44 11.72 -1.61
C GLY A 85 -7.51 10.71 -0.45
N ASP A 86 -8.64 10.01 -0.31
CA ASP A 86 -8.86 9.02 0.72
C ASP A 86 -8.21 7.69 0.32
N ASP A 87 -7.42 7.14 1.22
CA ASP A 87 -6.90 5.79 1.09
C ASP A 87 -8.04 4.78 1.07
N VAL A 88 -8.00 3.83 0.14
CA VAL A 88 -9.01 2.79 -0.01
C VAL A 88 -8.54 1.41 0.43
N LEU A 89 -7.23 1.22 0.63
CA LEU A 89 -6.59 -0.03 1.03
C LEU A 89 -5.70 0.21 2.25
N PHE A 90 -5.92 -0.59 3.29
CA PHE A 90 -5.19 -0.51 4.55
C PHE A 90 -4.65 -1.89 4.92
N TYR A 91 -3.39 -2.15 4.63
CA TYR A 91 -2.78 -3.48 4.82
C TYR A 91 -2.94 -4.03 6.24
N GLN A 92 -2.91 -3.18 7.26
CA GLN A 92 -3.06 -3.59 8.66
C GLN A 92 -4.48 -4.07 9.02
N TYR A 93 -5.51 -3.59 8.30
CA TYR A 93 -6.92 -3.94 8.55
C TYR A 93 -7.48 -4.91 7.52
N ASP A 94 -6.93 -4.92 6.32
CA ASP A 94 -7.48 -5.65 5.18
C ASP A 94 -6.80 -7.01 4.93
N GLY A 95 -5.89 -7.45 5.81
CA GLY A 95 -5.08 -8.66 5.62
C GLY A 95 -5.89 -9.90 5.26
N ASP A 96 -6.98 -10.19 6.00
CA ASP A 96 -7.84 -11.34 5.75
C ASP A 96 -8.60 -11.23 4.42
N TYR A 97 -9.00 -10.02 4.03
CA TYR A 97 -9.67 -9.77 2.75
C TYR A 97 -8.70 -9.88 1.57
N ILE A 98 -7.45 -9.46 1.74
CA ILE A 98 -6.38 -9.64 0.76
C ILE A 98 -6.12 -11.13 0.57
N TYR A 99 -5.93 -11.88 1.67
CA TYR A 99 -5.72 -13.32 1.63
C TYR A 99 -6.85 -14.04 0.90
N SER A 100 -8.10 -13.78 1.32
CA SER A 100 -9.28 -14.42 0.72
C SER A 100 -9.46 -14.06 -0.76
N ALA A 101 -9.15 -12.82 -1.15
CA ALA A 101 -9.23 -12.38 -2.53
C ALA A 101 -8.20 -13.08 -3.43
N PHE A 102 -6.95 -13.26 -2.95
CA PHE A 102 -5.91 -14.01 -3.67
C PHE A 102 -6.25 -15.49 -3.80
N MET A 103 -6.77 -16.11 -2.74
CA MET A 103 -7.26 -17.50 -2.80
C MET A 103 -8.41 -17.62 -3.80
N GLN A 104 -9.39 -16.72 -3.74
CA GLN A 104 -10.56 -16.76 -4.62
C GLN A 104 -10.21 -16.51 -6.09
N ALA A 105 -9.39 -15.49 -6.37
CA ALA A 105 -9.10 -15.05 -7.74
C ALA A 105 -8.04 -15.91 -8.44
N TYR A 106 -7.03 -16.37 -7.68
CA TYR A 106 -5.82 -16.94 -8.26
C TYR A 106 -5.45 -18.32 -7.69
N GLY A 107 -6.10 -18.77 -6.62
CA GLY A 107 -5.72 -19.98 -5.91
C GLY A 107 -4.34 -19.87 -5.23
N ILE A 108 -3.89 -18.64 -4.94
CA ILE A 108 -2.59 -18.38 -4.31
C ILE A 108 -2.78 -18.30 -2.80
N ASP A 109 -2.10 -19.21 -2.08
CA ASP A 109 -1.97 -19.11 -0.64
C ASP A 109 -0.82 -18.16 -0.28
N LEU A 110 -1.18 -16.96 0.19
CA LEU A 110 -0.21 -15.92 0.55
C LEU A 110 0.61 -16.25 1.80
N LEU A 111 0.19 -17.23 2.61
CA LEU A 111 0.95 -17.69 3.78
C LEU A 111 2.09 -18.63 3.38
N GLU A 112 1.87 -19.43 2.33
CA GLU A 112 2.79 -20.47 1.89
C GLU A 112 3.64 -20.07 0.66
N THR A 113 3.18 -19.02 -0.09
CA THR A 113 3.80 -18.68 -1.37
C THR A 113 4.82 -17.55 -1.21
N ASP A 114 6.03 -17.78 -1.73
CA ASP A 114 7.01 -16.71 -1.92
C ASP A 114 6.64 -15.88 -3.15
N LEU A 115 6.17 -14.68 -2.91
CA LEU A 115 5.70 -13.77 -3.96
C LEU A 115 6.53 -12.50 -3.98
N HIS A 116 7.05 -12.15 -5.15
CA HIS A 116 7.75 -10.90 -5.35
C HIS A 116 6.79 -9.71 -5.21
N TRP A 117 7.22 -8.62 -4.54
CA TRP A 117 6.42 -7.43 -4.28
C TRP A 117 5.69 -6.90 -5.52
N HIS A 118 6.39 -6.73 -6.64
CA HIS A 118 5.77 -6.23 -7.87
C HIS A 118 4.78 -7.22 -8.51
N LYS A 119 4.95 -8.53 -8.28
CA LYS A 119 3.92 -9.52 -8.66
C LYS A 119 2.68 -9.38 -7.78
N PHE A 120 2.90 -9.23 -6.47
CA PHE A 120 1.81 -9.00 -5.52
C PHE A 120 1.00 -7.76 -5.93
N LEU A 121 1.66 -6.62 -6.18
CA LEU A 121 0.97 -5.41 -6.62
C LEU A 121 0.22 -5.59 -7.94
N ALA A 122 0.82 -6.27 -8.91
CA ALA A 122 0.18 -6.53 -10.20
C ALA A 122 -1.07 -7.42 -10.06
N LEU A 123 -1.02 -8.45 -9.21
CA LEU A 123 -2.16 -9.32 -8.92
C LEU A 123 -3.23 -8.56 -8.10
N MET A 124 -2.82 -7.73 -7.14
CA MET A 124 -3.72 -6.88 -6.38
C MET A 124 -4.52 -5.94 -7.29
N ASN A 125 -3.83 -5.26 -8.23
CA ASN A 125 -4.48 -4.39 -9.21
C ASN A 125 -5.36 -5.14 -10.23
N GLY A 126 -5.15 -6.44 -10.41
CA GLY A 126 -5.92 -7.29 -11.30
C GLY A 126 -7.03 -8.08 -10.62
N LEU A 127 -7.34 -7.80 -9.35
CA LEU A 127 -8.40 -8.51 -8.64
C LEU A 127 -9.76 -8.29 -9.31
N PRO A 128 -10.57 -9.36 -9.47
CA PRO A 128 -11.92 -9.24 -9.98
C PRO A 128 -12.84 -8.41 -9.05
N ASP A 129 -13.78 -7.67 -9.63
CA ASP A 129 -14.77 -6.87 -8.90
C ASP A 129 -15.66 -7.70 -7.96
N CYS A 130 -15.76 -9.01 -8.21
CA CYS A 130 -16.57 -9.92 -7.39
C CYS A 130 -15.90 -10.32 -6.06
N THR A 131 -14.67 -9.89 -5.79
CA THR A 131 -14.02 -10.15 -4.50
C THR A 131 -14.56 -9.23 -3.40
N ARG A 132 -14.53 -9.71 -2.15
CA ARG A 132 -14.96 -8.89 -1.01
C ARG A 132 -14.07 -7.67 -0.85
N LEU A 133 -12.76 -7.80 -1.07
CA LEU A 133 -11.81 -6.71 -1.02
C LEU A 133 -12.15 -5.60 -2.03
N SER A 134 -12.43 -5.97 -3.29
CA SER A 134 -12.81 -5.00 -4.32
C SER A 134 -14.09 -4.24 -3.95
N ALA A 135 -15.07 -4.93 -3.36
CA ALA A 135 -16.28 -4.28 -2.86
C ALA A 135 -15.99 -3.27 -1.75
N ILE A 136 -15.15 -3.63 -0.77
CA ILE A 136 -14.74 -2.75 0.34
C ILE A 136 -14.01 -1.52 -0.20
N MET A 137 -13.05 -1.70 -1.08
CA MET A 137 -12.34 -0.60 -1.73
C MET A 137 -13.31 0.32 -2.50
N GLY A 138 -14.30 -0.27 -3.18
CA GLY A 138 -15.36 0.47 -3.86
C GLY A 138 -16.24 1.30 -2.90
N TYR A 139 -16.54 0.80 -1.71
CA TYR A 139 -17.28 1.58 -0.70
C TYR A 139 -16.43 2.76 -0.18
N ARG A 140 -15.16 2.53 0.12
CA ARG A 140 -14.25 3.57 0.61
C ARG A 140 -13.98 4.66 -0.41
N SER A 141 -13.94 4.32 -1.70
CA SER A 141 -13.72 5.28 -2.80
C SER A 141 -14.92 6.16 -3.12
N TYR A 142 -16.06 5.97 -2.43
CA TYR A 142 -17.28 6.72 -2.73
C TYR A 142 -17.13 8.23 -2.44
N THR A 143 -17.45 9.08 -3.45
CA THR A 143 -17.29 10.54 -3.41
C THR A 143 -18.58 11.35 -3.34
N GLY A 144 -19.75 10.68 -3.27
CA GLY A 144 -21.04 11.37 -3.15
C GLY A 144 -21.78 11.64 -4.48
N GLU A 145 -21.24 11.22 -5.62
CA GLU A 145 -21.81 11.51 -6.96
C GLU A 145 -22.90 10.51 -7.42
N ARG A 146 -23.85 10.17 -6.57
CA ARG A 146 -24.96 9.28 -6.92
C ARG A 146 -26.31 9.94 -6.60
N ASN A 147 -27.43 9.34 -7.08
CA ASN A 147 -28.78 9.81 -6.72
C ASN A 147 -28.98 9.74 -5.18
N LYS A 148 -29.97 10.53 -4.66
CA LYS A 148 -30.15 10.74 -3.21
C LYS A 148 -30.29 9.45 -2.39
N ASP A 149 -30.99 8.46 -2.90
CA ASP A 149 -31.28 7.22 -2.15
C ASP A 149 -30.04 6.32 -2.12
N GLU A 150 -29.36 6.13 -3.26
CA GLU A 150 -28.10 5.40 -3.33
C GLU A 150 -26.97 6.09 -2.56
N SER A 151 -26.94 7.42 -2.54
CA SER A 151 -25.91 8.18 -1.84
C SER A 151 -25.90 7.94 -0.33
N THR A 152 -27.07 7.75 0.28
CA THR A 152 -27.19 7.45 1.72
C THR A 152 -26.65 6.04 2.02
N ILE A 153 -26.99 5.05 1.20
CA ILE A 153 -26.51 3.68 1.38
C ILE A 153 -24.97 3.62 1.25
N TYR A 154 -24.42 4.22 0.20
CA TYR A 154 -22.97 4.19 -0.03
C TYR A 154 -22.19 5.00 1.02
N ARG A 155 -22.74 6.09 1.54
CA ARG A 155 -22.14 6.81 2.66
C ARG A 155 -22.06 5.94 3.91
N ASN A 156 -23.16 5.27 4.27
CA ASN A 156 -23.20 4.37 5.43
C ASN A 156 -22.22 3.18 5.23
N LEU A 157 -22.11 2.66 4.01
CA LEU A 157 -21.15 1.62 3.69
C LEU A 157 -19.71 2.13 3.81
N LYS A 158 -19.41 3.35 3.33
CA LYS A 158 -18.09 3.96 3.48
C LYS A 158 -17.74 4.09 4.96
N GLU A 159 -18.62 4.68 5.79
CA GLU A 159 -18.42 4.82 7.22
C GLU A 159 -18.21 3.46 7.93
N ALA A 160 -19.02 2.46 7.58
CA ALA A 160 -18.96 1.12 8.20
C ALA A 160 -17.67 0.35 7.84
N TRP A 161 -17.04 0.65 6.68
CA TRP A 161 -15.86 -0.05 6.19
C TRP A 161 -14.58 0.75 6.28
N MET A 162 -14.62 2.04 6.66
CA MET A 162 -13.40 2.77 6.99
C MET A 162 -12.77 2.17 8.24
N PRO A 163 -11.44 2.06 8.30
CA PRO A 163 -10.75 1.71 9.53
C PRO A 163 -11.12 2.65 10.66
N PRO A 164 -11.04 2.20 11.92
CA PRO A 164 -11.24 3.09 13.05
C PRO A 164 -10.24 4.25 12.94
N TYR A 165 -10.74 5.46 13.17
CA TYR A 165 -9.88 6.64 13.26
C TYR A 165 -8.97 6.48 14.46
N GLU A 166 -7.68 6.44 14.25
CA GLU A 166 -6.69 6.48 15.31
C GLU A 166 -6.43 7.95 15.63
N GLU A 167 -7.00 8.44 16.73
CA GLU A 167 -6.74 9.79 17.24
C GLU A 167 -5.24 9.99 17.45
N THR A 168 -4.72 11.09 16.95
CA THR A 168 -3.33 11.47 17.20
C THR A 168 -3.15 11.79 18.68
N GLU A 169 -1.92 11.69 19.19
CA GLU A 169 -1.61 12.05 20.60
C GLU A 169 -1.94 13.52 20.93
N GLU A 170 -2.00 14.39 19.92
CA GLU A 170 -2.39 15.79 20.07
C GLU A 170 -3.91 15.94 20.26
N GLU A 171 -4.68 15.17 19.51
CA GLU A 171 -6.15 15.15 19.65
C GLU A 171 -6.57 14.58 21.00
N LYS A 172 -5.91 13.51 21.47
CA LYS A 172 -6.12 12.96 22.83
C LYS A 172 -5.79 13.96 23.92
N LYS A 173 -4.76 14.80 23.75
CA LYS A 173 -4.40 15.85 24.73
C LYS A 173 -5.29 17.08 24.67
N ALA A 174 -6.02 17.31 23.58
CA ALA A 174 -6.94 18.43 23.46
C ALA A 174 -8.30 18.16 24.10
N GLU A 175 -8.62 16.88 24.37
CA GLU A 175 -9.86 16.47 25.08
C GLU A 175 -9.68 16.33 26.61
N GLU A 176 -8.44 16.38 27.14
CA GLU A 176 -8.15 16.46 28.58
C GLU A 176 -8.10 17.93 29.10
#